data_4d60ebd6b5a2aca20a996941c81e3626
#
_entry.id   4d60ebd6b5a2aca20a996941c81e3626
#
_cell.length_a   1.000
_cell.length_b   1.000
_cell.length_c   1.000
_cell.angle_alpha   90.00
_cell.angle_beta   90.00
_cell.angle_gamma   90.00
#
_symmetry.space_group_name_H-M   'P 1'
#
loop_
_entity.id
_entity.type
_entity.pdbx_description
1 polymer ?
#
loop_
_entity_poly.entity_id
_entity_poly.type
_entity_poly.pdbx_seq_one_letter_code
_entity_poly.pdbx_strand_id
1 'polypeptide(L)'
;MIDKGSYVGDKKDFEYDYSIAPKGTVAVWPVTKKGDKCVWRLIGSESFENWQKGYIKISPKKPTKQNKNTFQVSYIADGIIQKIEKGEIETYKIDNIHPTIDVKEYKTAGGTIPTIWTEKKYYTNNGSDDIREILGTKDSFPYPKPVELIKDIIARGPKDALILDFFAGSGTSAQAILELNHNDGGTRRFILCTNNENDICRQVTYQRIKKVISGYAYSGKKNNILLSKKITMNVLKNADELLNDVDDIIKKYENQYDNIKSSIKDGSIIVYGEKTYDGKVDGIPANLKYYHTDFVAKDEEFLSDALLNHIAEMIQLEHGVKLDGKEYLMVLTDEEADELASHWQDYPDLKGIYLSSNVLLTTKQEHLFKNVETYIIPDYYFDFELEEAGESW
;
A
#
# COMPACT_ATOMS: atom_id res chain seq x y z
N MET A 1 29.01 10.63 32.51
CA MET A 1 29.11 9.22 32.97
C MET A 1 27.79 8.89 33.62
N ILE A 2 27.09 7.88 33.15
CA ILE A 2 25.86 7.41 33.80
C ILE A 2 26.27 6.31 34.76
N ASP A 3 26.40 6.67 36.03
CA ASP A 3 26.60 5.70 37.08
C ASP A 3 25.25 5.10 37.49
N LYS A 4 25.15 3.81 37.52
CA LYS A 4 23.87 3.09 37.73
C LYS A 4 23.52 2.94 39.20
N GLY A 5 24.33 3.35 40.10
CA GLY A 5 24.06 3.12 41.52
C GLY A 5 23.60 1.69 41.81
N SER A 6 24.25 1.00 42.65
CA SER A 6 24.00 -0.41 42.98
C SER A 6 22.81 -0.57 43.94
N TYR A 7 21.59 -0.19 43.54
CA TYR A 7 20.43 -0.53 44.35
C TYR A 7 19.99 -1.97 44.11
N VAL A 8 19.94 -2.75 45.17
CA VAL A 8 19.44 -4.12 45.17
C VAL A 8 18.28 -4.21 46.16
N GLY A 9 17.05 -4.00 45.72
CA GLY A 9 15.87 -4.07 46.58
C GLY A 9 14.56 -3.95 45.80
N ASP A 10 13.43 -4.17 46.49
CA ASP A 10 12.11 -4.07 45.90
C ASP A 10 11.76 -2.59 45.61
N LYS A 11 11.11 -2.33 44.52
CA LYS A 11 10.66 -1.02 44.02
C LYS A 11 9.88 -0.20 45.08
N LYS A 12 9.26 -0.85 46.03
CA LYS A 12 8.45 -0.22 47.10
C LYS A 12 9.25 0.36 48.26
N ASP A 13 10.46 -0.14 48.48
CA ASP A 13 11.25 0.15 49.66
C ASP A 13 12.33 1.20 49.43
N PHE A 14 12.26 1.88 48.32
CA PHE A 14 13.32 2.72 47.79
C PHE A 14 12.87 4.18 47.69
N GLU A 15 13.64 5.06 48.37
CA GLU A 15 13.48 6.50 48.22
C GLU A 15 14.54 7.09 47.30
N TYR A 16 14.13 7.98 46.44
CA TYR A 16 15.04 8.64 45.50
C TYR A 16 15.85 9.71 46.26
N ASP A 17 17.13 9.44 46.48
CA ASP A 17 18.06 10.37 47.09
C ASP A 17 18.88 11.10 46.02
N TYR A 18 18.61 12.40 45.89
CA TYR A 18 19.34 13.26 44.95
C TYR A 18 20.69 13.74 45.50
N SER A 19 20.96 13.54 46.80
CA SER A 19 22.21 13.97 47.44
C SER A 19 23.40 13.04 47.16
N ILE A 20 23.13 11.84 46.64
CA ILE A 20 24.18 10.85 46.32
C ILE A 20 25.04 11.21 45.12
N ALA A 21 24.67 12.25 44.37
CA ALA A 21 25.41 12.64 43.16
C ALA A 21 26.80 13.14 43.53
N PRO A 22 27.88 12.62 42.92
CA PRO A 22 29.23 13.14 43.09
C PRO A 22 29.31 14.63 42.76
N LYS A 23 30.27 15.35 43.39
CA LYS A 23 30.47 16.78 43.13
C LYS A 23 30.62 17.08 41.63
N GLY A 24 29.84 18.01 41.13
CA GLY A 24 29.82 18.38 39.70
C GLY A 24 28.93 17.48 38.82
N THR A 25 28.16 16.58 39.43
CA THR A 25 27.18 15.73 38.72
C THR A 25 25.76 15.92 39.27
N VAL A 26 24.79 15.33 38.65
CA VAL A 26 23.39 15.40 39.06
C VAL A 26 22.77 14.00 39.02
N ALA A 27 22.08 13.62 40.07
CA ALA A 27 21.30 12.39 40.10
C ALA A 27 20.02 12.57 39.30
N VAL A 28 19.71 11.60 38.42
CA VAL A 28 18.46 11.56 37.68
C VAL A 28 17.79 10.20 37.92
N TRP A 29 16.61 10.25 38.48
CA TRP A 29 15.86 9.06 38.87
C TRP A 29 14.71 8.76 37.89
N PRO A 30 14.36 7.49 37.68
CA PRO A 30 13.23 7.11 36.82
C PRO A 30 11.89 7.41 37.49
N VAL A 31 11.37 8.60 37.27
CA VAL A 31 10.11 9.09 37.86
C VAL A 31 9.17 9.53 36.74
N THR A 32 7.90 9.13 36.80
CA THR A 32 6.88 9.60 35.88
C THR A 32 6.60 11.10 36.06
N LYS A 33 5.81 11.68 35.15
CA LYS A 33 5.33 13.07 35.29
C LYS A 33 4.48 13.26 36.57
N LYS A 34 3.78 12.20 37.01
CA LYS A 34 2.92 12.18 38.21
C LYS A 34 3.67 11.90 39.50
N GLY A 35 4.97 11.57 39.44
CA GLY A 35 5.77 11.28 40.58
C GLY A 35 5.90 9.80 40.95
N ASP A 36 5.32 8.91 40.11
CA ASP A 36 5.41 7.47 40.38
C ASP A 36 6.83 6.98 40.15
N LYS A 37 7.31 6.14 41.06
CA LYS A 37 8.63 5.50 40.96
C LYS A 37 8.63 4.46 39.83
N CYS A 38 9.65 4.50 39.00
CA CYS A 38 9.87 3.62 37.88
C CYS A 38 11.24 2.95 37.94
N VAL A 39 11.54 2.13 36.93
CA VAL A 39 12.88 1.58 36.68
C VAL A 39 13.38 2.02 35.33
N TRP A 40 14.69 2.16 35.19
CA TRP A 40 15.29 2.40 33.88
C TRP A 40 15.16 1.15 33.04
N ARG A 41 14.65 1.29 31.82
CA ARG A 41 14.61 0.20 30.84
C ARG A 41 15.99 -0.08 30.24
N LEU A 42 16.88 0.92 30.25
CA LEU A 42 18.27 0.79 29.82
C LEU A 42 19.06 0.13 30.93
N ILE A 43 19.32 -1.15 30.87
CA ILE A 43 20.04 -1.92 31.86
C ILE A 43 21.37 -2.37 31.24
N GLY A 44 22.50 -2.13 31.97
CA GLY A 44 23.78 -2.75 31.70
C GLY A 44 24.81 -1.86 30.99
N SER A 45 25.93 -2.47 30.60
CA SER A 45 27.07 -1.88 29.89
C SER A 45 26.68 -1.17 28.57
N GLU A 46 25.63 -1.63 27.93
CA GLU A 46 25.10 -1.08 26.67
C GLU A 46 24.65 0.39 26.78
N SER A 47 24.34 0.90 28.00
CA SER A 47 23.87 2.30 28.14
C SER A 47 24.93 3.32 27.72
N PHE A 48 26.21 3.02 27.92
CA PHE A 48 27.29 3.91 27.52
C PHE A 48 27.51 3.85 25.98
N GLU A 49 27.50 2.65 25.43
CA GLU A 49 27.60 2.46 23.97
C GLU A 49 26.43 3.12 23.25
N ASN A 50 25.21 2.94 23.72
CA ASN A 50 24.02 3.58 23.17
C ASN A 50 24.08 5.12 23.28
N TRP A 51 24.67 5.64 24.33
CA TRP A 51 24.93 7.08 24.43
C TRP A 51 25.98 7.53 23.41
N GLN A 52 27.08 6.79 23.25
CA GLN A 52 28.10 7.09 22.24
C GLN A 52 27.57 7.01 20.81
N LYS A 53 26.69 6.05 20.55
CA LYS A 53 25.97 5.94 19.26
C LYS A 53 24.91 7.04 19.07
N GLY A 54 24.64 7.84 20.10
CA GLY A 54 23.67 8.93 20.07
C GLY A 54 22.22 8.50 20.30
N TYR A 55 21.97 7.26 20.69
CA TYR A 55 20.62 6.72 20.94
C TYR A 55 19.98 7.21 22.25
N ILE A 56 20.77 7.88 23.10
CA ILE A 56 20.31 8.46 24.37
C ILE A 56 20.47 9.97 24.32
N LYS A 57 19.38 10.70 24.62
CA LYS A 57 19.34 12.15 24.76
C LYS A 57 19.16 12.56 26.20
N ILE A 58 20.03 13.42 26.68
CA ILE A 58 19.94 14.04 28.00
C ILE A 58 19.61 15.51 27.77
N SER A 59 18.53 16.01 28.35
CA SER A 59 18.11 17.39 28.18
C SER A 59 17.74 18.03 29.53
N PRO A 60 18.01 19.33 29.75
CA PRO A 60 17.57 20.04 30.92
C PRO A 60 16.06 20.01 31.11
N LYS A 61 15.60 19.89 32.34
CA LYS A 61 14.19 19.86 32.70
C LYS A 61 13.96 20.72 33.96
N LYS A 62 12.85 21.45 33.96
CA LYS A 62 12.43 22.15 35.20
C LYS A 62 11.84 21.14 36.19
N PRO A 63 12.34 21.07 37.44
CA PRO A 63 11.78 20.21 38.46
C PRO A 63 10.35 20.63 38.83
N THR A 64 9.57 19.67 39.31
CA THR A 64 8.22 19.89 39.84
C THR A 64 8.15 19.35 41.28
N LYS A 65 7.02 19.59 41.98
CA LYS A 65 6.79 19.00 43.29
C LYS A 65 6.87 17.47 43.32
N GLN A 66 6.37 16.86 42.22
CA GLN A 66 6.30 15.40 42.11
C GLN A 66 7.56 14.78 41.45
N ASN A 67 8.30 15.53 40.66
CA ASN A 67 9.51 15.05 39.99
C ASN A 67 10.63 16.08 40.13
N LYS A 68 11.59 15.80 40.99
CA LYS A 68 12.70 16.68 41.32
C LYS A 68 13.87 16.60 40.34
N ASN A 69 13.81 15.76 39.33
CA ASN A 69 14.85 15.68 38.29
C ASN A 69 15.05 17.03 37.61
N THR A 70 16.28 17.46 37.49
CA THR A 70 16.69 18.65 36.72
C THR A 70 17.07 18.32 35.30
N PHE A 71 17.18 17.04 34.96
CA PHE A 71 17.40 16.52 33.61
C PHE A 71 16.40 15.41 33.27
N GLN A 72 16.15 15.26 31.99
CA GLN A 72 15.39 14.16 31.43
C GLN A 72 16.30 13.31 30.57
N VAL A 73 16.20 12.00 30.71
CA VAL A 73 16.84 11.02 29.85
C VAL A 73 15.77 10.44 28.93
N SER A 74 15.99 10.53 27.64
CA SER A 74 15.16 9.94 26.59
C SER A 74 16.02 9.00 25.75
N TYR A 75 15.45 7.95 25.21
CA TYR A 75 16.15 6.98 24.38
C TYR A 75 15.31 6.59 23.18
N ILE A 76 16.00 6.18 22.11
CA ILE A 76 15.36 5.65 20.91
C ILE A 76 14.87 4.23 21.23
N ALA A 77 13.65 3.89 20.83
CA ALA A 77 13.10 2.56 21.06
C ALA A 77 13.84 1.48 20.23
N ASP A 78 13.98 0.28 20.79
CA ASP A 78 14.75 -0.82 20.18
C ASP A 78 14.36 -1.12 18.76
N GLY A 79 13.05 -1.10 18.43
CA GLY A 79 12.57 -1.30 17.07
C GLY A 79 13.02 -0.23 16.07
N ILE A 80 13.26 1.00 16.53
CA ILE A 80 13.82 2.08 15.71
C ILE A 80 15.33 1.90 15.57
N ILE A 81 16.03 1.50 16.66
CA ILE A 81 17.47 1.21 16.61
C ILE A 81 17.77 0.13 15.56
N GLN A 82 16.99 -0.95 15.54
CA GLN A 82 17.14 -2.00 14.54
C GLN A 82 16.97 -1.51 13.10
N LYS A 83 16.04 -0.58 12.87
CA LYS A 83 15.83 0.04 11.54
C LYS A 83 16.99 0.98 11.16
N ILE A 84 17.56 1.70 12.14
CA ILE A 84 18.75 2.55 11.92
C ILE A 84 19.94 1.67 11.53
N GLU A 85 20.17 0.58 12.26
CA GLU A 85 21.28 -0.34 12.02
C GLU A 85 21.18 -1.08 10.68
N LYS A 86 19.95 -1.29 10.19
CA LYS A 86 19.68 -1.83 8.83
C LYS A 86 19.74 -0.79 7.72
N GLY A 87 19.92 0.49 8.05
CA GLY A 87 19.91 1.58 7.06
C GLY A 87 18.52 1.96 6.53
N GLU A 88 17.45 1.49 7.17
CA GLU A 88 16.07 1.77 6.76
C GLU A 88 15.60 3.18 7.20
N ILE A 89 16.29 3.79 8.16
CA ILE A 89 15.95 5.13 8.67
C ILE A 89 17.20 6.01 8.64
N GLU A 90 17.09 7.18 8.04
CA GLU A 90 18.14 8.19 8.05
C GLU A 90 18.22 8.88 9.42
N THR A 91 19.43 9.13 9.88
CA THR A 91 19.71 9.84 11.12
C THR A 91 20.55 11.09 10.87
N TYR A 92 20.42 12.08 11.75
CA TYR A 92 21.27 13.25 11.73
C TYR A 92 21.67 13.67 13.15
N LYS A 93 22.84 14.27 13.30
CA LYS A 93 23.29 14.81 14.60
C LYS A 93 22.51 16.08 14.92
N ILE A 94 22.05 16.19 16.18
CA ILE A 94 21.34 17.39 16.66
C ILE A 94 22.31 18.57 16.79
N ASP A 95 23.51 18.31 17.25
CA ASP A 95 24.59 19.29 17.37
C ASP A 95 25.97 18.61 17.23
N ASN A 96 27.04 19.39 17.23
CA ASN A 96 28.41 18.89 17.11
C ASN A 96 29.08 18.60 18.45
N ILE A 97 28.41 18.86 19.60
CA ILE A 97 28.95 18.76 20.93
C ILE A 97 28.57 17.43 21.59
N HIS A 98 27.32 16.99 21.34
CA HIS A 98 26.76 15.76 21.90
C HIS A 98 26.66 14.68 20.85
N PRO A 99 26.84 13.40 21.18
CA PRO A 99 26.67 12.31 20.22
C PRO A 99 25.22 12.08 19.80
N THR A 100 24.26 12.73 20.46
CA THR A 100 22.82 12.53 20.26
C THR A 100 22.41 12.73 18.80
N ILE A 101 21.75 11.72 18.26
CA ILE A 101 21.14 11.74 16.94
C ILE A 101 19.63 11.94 17.04
N ASP A 102 19.04 12.49 16.01
CA ASP A 102 17.61 12.45 15.77
C ASP A 102 17.32 11.66 14.50
N VAL A 103 16.13 11.13 14.39
CA VAL A 103 15.71 10.34 13.24
C VAL A 103 14.88 11.21 12.30
N LYS A 104 15.18 11.15 11.01
CA LYS A 104 14.24 11.64 10.01
C LYS A 104 13.12 10.62 9.89
N GLU A 105 12.16 10.65 10.78
CA GLU A 105 10.86 10.08 10.44
C GLU A 105 10.26 10.95 9.34
N TYR A 106 10.21 10.39 8.14
CA TYR A 106 9.17 10.82 7.20
C TYR A 106 7.86 10.46 7.90
N LYS A 107 7.29 11.41 8.61
CA LYS A 107 5.91 11.27 9.06
C LYS A 107 5.10 11.05 7.79
N THR A 108 4.82 9.79 7.48
CA THR A 108 3.63 9.51 6.70
C THR A 108 2.56 10.33 7.37
N ALA A 109 1.97 11.25 6.64
CA ALA A 109 0.92 12.14 7.14
C ALA A 109 -0.29 11.26 7.55
N GLY A 110 -0.20 10.64 8.70
CA GLY A 110 -1.11 9.65 9.20
C GLY A 110 -1.12 9.70 10.71
N GLY A 111 -1.98 10.55 11.26
CA GLY A 111 -2.45 10.37 12.62
C GLY A 111 -3.05 8.96 12.77
N THR A 112 -3.23 8.50 14.01
CA THR A 112 -3.96 7.27 14.31
C THR A 112 -5.29 7.26 13.56
N ILE A 113 -5.54 6.20 12.79
CA ILE A 113 -6.80 6.04 12.06
C ILE A 113 -7.92 6.03 13.08
N PRO A 114 -8.93 6.90 12.97
CA PRO A 114 -10.08 6.85 13.85
C PRO A 114 -10.85 5.55 13.61
N THR A 115 -11.41 4.96 14.66
CA THR A 115 -12.26 3.77 14.56
C THR A 115 -13.58 4.05 13.87
N ILE A 116 -14.01 5.31 13.84
CA ILE A 116 -15.23 5.78 13.19
C ILE A 116 -14.86 6.87 12.17
N TRP A 117 -15.30 6.68 10.95
CA TRP A 117 -15.06 7.59 9.83
C TRP A 117 -16.35 8.35 9.51
N THR A 118 -16.38 9.64 9.88
CA THR A 118 -17.59 10.48 9.83
C THR A 118 -17.52 11.58 8.76
N GLU A 119 -16.47 11.63 7.97
CA GLU A 119 -16.31 12.63 6.94
C GLU A 119 -17.35 12.48 5.83
N LYS A 120 -17.84 13.60 5.29
CA LYS A 120 -18.87 13.60 4.24
C LYS A 120 -18.46 12.85 2.97
N LYS A 121 -17.17 12.79 2.65
CA LYS A 121 -16.65 12.05 1.49
C LYS A 121 -16.92 10.55 1.57
N TYR A 122 -17.18 10.00 2.75
CA TYR A 122 -17.46 8.57 2.96
C TYR A 122 -18.97 8.24 2.96
N TYR A 123 -19.85 9.22 2.73
CA TYR A 123 -21.28 8.96 2.72
C TYR A 123 -21.67 8.14 1.50
N THR A 124 -22.56 7.17 1.68
CA THR A 124 -23.02 6.24 0.65
C THR A 124 -23.58 6.92 -0.60
N ASN A 125 -24.19 8.11 -0.45
CA ASN A 125 -24.68 8.88 -1.59
C ASN A 125 -23.58 9.21 -2.61
N ASN A 126 -22.35 9.43 -2.16
CA ASN A 126 -21.22 9.69 -3.07
C ASN A 126 -20.98 8.50 -4.00
N GLY A 127 -21.05 7.28 -3.49
CA GLY A 127 -20.92 6.08 -4.34
C GLY A 127 -22.00 6.00 -5.43
N SER A 128 -23.24 6.38 -5.11
CA SER A 128 -24.32 6.45 -6.10
C SER A 128 -24.11 7.58 -7.10
N ASP A 129 -23.53 8.70 -6.68
CA ASP A 129 -23.18 9.81 -7.57
C ASP A 129 -22.03 9.43 -8.50
N ASP A 130 -20.99 8.70 -8.01
CA ASP A 130 -19.88 8.18 -8.79
C ASP A 130 -20.40 7.24 -9.92
N ILE A 131 -21.30 6.31 -9.59
CA ILE A 131 -21.88 5.40 -10.59
C ILE A 131 -22.71 6.16 -11.62
N ARG A 132 -23.59 7.06 -11.18
CA ARG A 132 -24.40 7.88 -12.10
C ARG A 132 -23.52 8.66 -13.07
N GLU A 133 -22.42 9.21 -12.58
CA GLU A 133 -21.50 9.97 -13.39
C GLU A 133 -20.84 9.12 -14.47
N ILE A 134 -20.34 7.95 -14.08
CA ILE A 134 -19.60 7.07 -14.99
C ILE A 134 -20.54 6.28 -15.93
N LEU A 135 -21.62 5.71 -15.39
CA LEU A 135 -22.52 4.84 -16.14
C LEU A 135 -23.76 5.55 -16.72
N GLY A 136 -24.05 6.77 -16.25
CA GLY A 136 -25.19 7.57 -16.67
C GLY A 136 -26.47 7.32 -15.88
N THR A 137 -26.52 6.34 -14.99
CA THR A 137 -27.68 6.00 -14.17
C THR A 137 -27.29 5.56 -12.77
N LYS A 138 -28.13 5.87 -11.78
CA LYS A 138 -27.98 5.42 -10.39
C LYS A 138 -28.52 4.01 -10.16
N ASP A 139 -29.39 3.56 -11.04
CA ASP A 139 -30.15 2.31 -10.87
C ASP A 139 -29.31 1.07 -11.21
N SER A 140 -28.11 1.27 -11.75
CA SER A 140 -27.20 0.17 -12.12
C SER A 140 -26.75 -0.67 -10.94
N PHE A 141 -26.69 -0.10 -9.73
CA PHE A 141 -26.29 -0.80 -8.52
C PHE A 141 -26.85 -0.10 -7.27
N PRO A 142 -27.50 -0.83 -6.33
CA PRO A 142 -28.27 -0.19 -5.25
C PRO A 142 -27.45 0.49 -4.17
N TYR A 143 -26.25 -0.06 -3.81
CA TYR A 143 -25.46 0.42 -2.68
C TYR A 143 -23.96 0.47 -2.99
N PRO A 144 -23.51 1.28 -3.96
CA PRO A 144 -22.10 1.38 -4.27
C PRO A 144 -21.34 2.05 -3.12
N LYS A 145 -20.13 1.57 -2.84
CA LYS A 145 -19.27 2.22 -1.85
C LYS A 145 -18.68 3.50 -2.44
N PRO A 146 -18.47 4.56 -1.63
CA PRO A 146 -17.77 5.77 -2.06
C PRO A 146 -16.32 5.46 -2.45
N VAL A 147 -15.87 5.99 -3.58
CA VAL A 147 -14.49 5.79 -4.05
C VAL A 147 -13.48 6.34 -3.06
N GLU A 148 -13.72 7.49 -2.46
CA GLU A 148 -12.83 8.12 -1.48
C GLU A 148 -12.62 7.27 -0.22
N LEU A 149 -13.63 6.53 0.23
CA LEU A 149 -13.49 5.59 1.34
C LEU A 149 -12.47 4.50 1.00
N ILE A 150 -12.62 3.89 -0.17
CA ILE A 150 -11.75 2.80 -0.62
C ILE A 150 -10.33 3.33 -0.90
N LYS A 151 -10.19 4.51 -1.50
CA LYS A 151 -8.89 5.17 -1.70
C LYS A 151 -8.14 5.37 -0.38
N ASP A 152 -8.81 5.91 0.63
CA ASP A 152 -8.18 6.15 1.93
C ASP A 152 -7.82 4.86 2.68
N ILE A 153 -8.52 3.76 2.44
CA ILE A 153 -8.13 2.44 2.95
C ILE A 153 -6.87 1.95 2.22
N ILE A 154 -6.88 1.93 0.90
CA ILE A 154 -5.81 1.38 0.05
C ILE A 154 -4.52 2.22 0.14
N ALA A 155 -4.64 3.54 0.25
CA ALA A 155 -3.50 4.45 0.35
C ALA A 155 -2.61 4.22 1.58
N ARG A 156 -3.06 3.42 2.54
CA ARG A 156 -2.30 3.04 3.75
C ARG A 156 -1.38 1.85 3.52
N GLY A 157 -1.62 1.11 2.45
CA GLY A 157 -0.76 0.01 2.02
C GLY A 157 0.36 0.47 1.09
N PRO A 158 1.24 -0.46 0.70
CA PRO A 158 2.30 -0.20 -0.27
C PRO A 158 1.76 0.31 -1.62
N LYS A 159 2.58 1.11 -2.32
CA LYS A 159 2.21 1.64 -3.64
C LYS A 159 2.28 0.62 -4.77
N ASP A 160 2.81 -0.55 -4.51
CA ASP A 160 2.94 -1.70 -5.42
C ASP A 160 2.08 -2.90 -4.99
N ALA A 161 1.17 -2.70 -4.03
CA ALA A 161 0.34 -3.76 -3.47
C ALA A 161 -0.53 -4.45 -4.52
N LEU A 162 -0.75 -5.77 -4.36
CA LEU A 162 -1.79 -6.52 -5.03
C LEU A 162 -3.02 -6.57 -4.10
N ILE A 163 -4.14 -6.07 -4.58
CA ILE A 163 -5.41 -5.98 -3.84
C ILE A 163 -6.39 -7.01 -4.39
N LEU A 164 -6.91 -7.84 -3.52
CA LEU A 164 -7.92 -8.83 -3.83
C LEU A 164 -9.26 -8.43 -3.21
N ASP A 165 -10.31 -8.37 -4.03
CA ASP A 165 -11.69 -8.07 -3.64
C ASP A 165 -12.61 -9.18 -4.16
N PHE A 166 -13.05 -10.06 -3.25
CA PHE A 166 -13.93 -11.19 -3.59
C PHE A 166 -15.39 -10.80 -3.84
N PHE A 167 -15.77 -9.57 -3.48
CA PHE A 167 -17.14 -9.08 -3.61
C PHE A 167 -17.15 -7.75 -4.33
N ALA A 168 -16.58 -7.74 -5.55
CA ALA A 168 -16.34 -6.53 -6.35
C ALA A 168 -17.55 -5.60 -6.51
N GLY A 169 -18.75 -6.16 -6.46
CA GLY A 169 -20.00 -5.41 -6.55
C GLY A 169 -19.99 -4.46 -7.75
N SER A 170 -20.00 -3.17 -7.49
CA SER A 170 -19.95 -2.15 -8.55
C SER A 170 -18.56 -1.83 -9.09
N GLY A 171 -17.47 -2.51 -8.62
CA GLY A 171 -16.11 -2.25 -9.08
C GLY A 171 -15.44 -1.01 -8.45
N THR A 172 -15.90 -0.57 -7.30
CA THR A 172 -15.33 0.62 -6.62
C THR A 172 -13.86 0.47 -6.31
N SER A 173 -13.42 -0.73 -5.91
CA SER A 173 -12.02 -1.02 -5.56
C SER A 173 -11.08 -0.80 -6.75
N ALA A 174 -11.47 -1.24 -7.94
CA ALA A 174 -10.66 -1.02 -9.15
C ALA A 174 -10.54 0.47 -9.49
N GLN A 175 -11.65 1.22 -9.48
CA GLN A 175 -11.60 2.66 -9.72
C GLN A 175 -10.68 3.36 -8.72
N ALA A 176 -10.82 3.05 -7.42
CA ALA A 176 -9.98 3.62 -6.37
C ALA A 176 -8.48 3.36 -6.60
N ILE A 177 -8.13 2.14 -7.03
CA ILE A 177 -6.74 1.76 -7.33
C ILE A 177 -6.21 2.52 -8.54
N LEU A 178 -6.97 2.58 -9.63
CA LEU A 178 -6.59 3.30 -10.84
C LEU A 178 -6.36 4.79 -10.55
N GLU A 179 -7.27 5.42 -9.82
CA GLU A 179 -7.14 6.82 -9.43
C GLU A 179 -5.96 7.08 -8.50
N LEU A 180 -5.69 6.18 -7.52
CA LEU A 180 -4.53 6.29 -6.64
C LEU A 180 -3.23 6.20 -7.43
N ASN A 181 -3.10 5.20 -8.31
CA ASN A 181 -1.91 5.03 -9.13
C ASN A 181 -1.66 6.25 -10.03
N HIS A 182 -2.73 6.79 -10.63
CA HIS A 182 -2.65 8.01 -11.44
C HIS A 182 -2.17 9.21 -10.61
N ASN A 183 -2.64 9.34 -9.36
CA ASN A 183 -2.36 10.50 -8.51
C ASN A 183 -0.99 10.45 -7.83
N ASP A 184 -0.53 9.26 -7.44
CA ASP A 184 0.67 9.10 -6.60
C ASP A 184 1.80 8.34 -7.29
N GLY A 185 1.63 7.99 -8.58
CA GLY A 185 2.60 7.23 -9.37
C GLY A 185 2.81 5.78 -8.88
N GLY A 186 1.84 5.23 -8.15
CA GLY A 186 1.88 3.85 -7.67
C GLY A 186 1.65 2.83 -8.79
N THR A 187 2.01 1.57 -8.50
CA THR A 187 1.86 0.42 -9.40
C THR A 187 0.99 -0.67 -8.81
N ARG A 188 0.02 -0.27 -7.98
CA ARG A 188 -0.93 -1.21 -7.35
C ARG A 188 -1.69 -1.97 -8.42
N ARG A 189 -1.93 -3.24 -8.16
CA ARG A 189 -2.70 -4.15 -9.00
C ARG A 189 -3.93 -4.64 -8.25
N PHE A 190 -4.91 -5.14 -8.98
CA PHE A 190 -6.11 -5.70 -8.37
C PHE A 190 -6.56 -6.99 -9.04
N ILE A 191 -7.19 -7.84 -8.26
CA ILE A 191 -7.99 -8.99 -8.69
C ILE A 191 -9.38 -8.80 -8.09
N LEU A 192 -10.39 -8.77 -8.94
CA LEU A 192 -11.79 -8.63 -8.52
C LEU A 192 -12.56 -9.89 -8.86
N CYS A 193 -13.31 -10.39 -7.91
CA CYS A 193 -14.19 -11.54 -8.09
C CYS A 193 -15.64 -11.16 -7.79
N THR A 194 -16.57 -11.70 -8.54
CA THR A 194 -18.01 -11.58 -8.27
C THR A 194 -18.75 -12.76 -8.89
N ASN A 195 -19.84 -13.18 -8.26
CA ASN A 195 -20.69 -14.29 -8.73
C ASN A 195 -21.55 -13.96 -9.97
N ASN A 196 -21.41 -12.76 -10.51
CA ASN A 196 -22.17 -12.25 -11.65
C ASN A 196 -23.70 -12.35 -11.51
N GLU A 197 -24.21 -12.36 -10.28
CA GLU A 197 -25.66 -12.34 -10.03
C GLU A 197 -26.31 -11.13 -10.72
N ASN A 198 -27.44 -11.35 -11.38
CA ASN A 198 -28.11 -10.33 -12.20
C ASN A 198 -27.21 -9.68 -13.28
N ASP A 199 -26.22 -10.39 -13.77
CA ASP A 199 -25.25 -9.94 -14.77
C ASP A 199 -24.42 -8.71 -14.32
N ILE A 200 -24.25 -8.54 -13.02
CA ILE A 200 -23.59 -7.38 -12.40
C ILE A 200 -22.15 -7.19 -12.88
N CYS A 201 -21.42 -8.28 -13.09
CA CYS A 201 -20.05 -8.23 -13.56
C CYS A 201 -19.95 -7.56 -14.93
N ARG A 202 -20.78 -8.01 -15.87
CA ARG A 202 -20.77 -7.52 -17.26
C ARG A 202 -21.37 -6.12 -17.40
N GLN A 203 -22.50 -5.89 -16.73
CA GLN A 203 -23.29 -4.67 -16.93
C GLN A 203 -22.81 -3.50 -16.06
N VAL A 204 -22.21 -3.78 -14.91
CA VAL A 204 -21.82 -2.72 -13.96
C VAL A 204 -20.31 -2.71 -13.73
N THR A 205 -19.76 -3.78 -13.14
CA THR A 205 -18.35 -3.82 -12.71
C THR A 205 -17.40 -3.57 -13.89
N TYR A 206 -17.52 -4.38 -14.93
CA TYR A 206 -16.66 -4.27 -16.12
C TYR A 206 -16.88 -2.95 -16.86
N GLN A 207 -18.14 -2.51 -17.02
CA GLN A 207 -18.43 -1.26 -17.72
C GLN A 207 -17.88 -0.04 -16.99
N ARG A 208 -17.98 -0.03 -15.66
CA ARG A 208 -17.38 1.03 -14.83
C ARG A 208 -15.88 1.10 -15.05
N ILE A 209 -15.19 -0.03 -14.88
CA ILE A 209 -13.73 -0.07 -15.01
C ILE A 209 -13.30 0.31 -16.42
N LYS A 210 -13.96 -0.24 -17.44
CA LYS A 210 -13.71 0.09 -18.84
C LYS A 210 -13.83 1.59 -19.10
N LYS A 211 -14.88 2.23 -18.59
CA LYS A 211 -15.08 3.67 -18.74
C LYS A 211 -14.07 4.50 -17.96
N VAL A 212 -13.65 4.06 -16.77
CA VAL A 212 -12.57 4.72 -16.03
C VAL A 212 -11.26 4.67 -16.81
N ILE A 213 -10.98 3.55 -17.49
CA ILE A 213 -9.76 3.36 -18.29
C ILE A 213 -9.83 4.16 -19.61
N SER A 214 -10.97 4.15 -20.30
CA SER A 214 -11.12 4.75 -21.65
C SER A 214 -11.63 6.20 -21.65
N GLY A 215 -12.09 6.67 -20.49
CA GLY A 215 -12.82 7.93 -20.37
C GLY A 215 -14.33 7.75 -20.63
N TYR A 216 -15.10 8.74 -20.18
CA TYR A 216 -16.55 8.74 -20.30
C TYR A 216 -17.12 10.15 -20.53
N ALA A 217 -18.33 10.21 -21.08
CA ALA A 217 -19.02 11.47 -21.31
C ALA A 217 -19.49 12.06 -19.97
N TYR A 218 -19.08 13.29 -19.70
CA TYR A 218 -19.51 14.03 -18.53
C TYR A 218 -19.38 15.54 -18.78
N SER A 219 -20.39 16.30 -18.42
CA SER A 219 -20.33 17.77 -18.41
C SER A 219 -20.75 18.26 -17.06
N GLY A 220 -19.90 19.05 -16.44
CA GLY A 220 -20.15 19.58 -15.09
C GLY A 220 -18.87 19.92 -14.34
N LYS A 221 -19.04 20.29 -13.08
CA LYS A 221 -17.93 20.62 -12.19
C LYS A 221 -17.73 19.53 -11.15
N LYS A 222 -16.48 19.14 -10.95
CA LYS A 222 -16.07 18.26 -9.84
C LYS A 222 -15.27 19.03 -8.82
N ASN A 223 -15.56 18.76 -7.55
CA ASN A 223 -14.80 19.31 -6.42
C ASN A 223 -14.09 18.16 -5.70
N ASN A 224 -12.77 18.14 -5.79
CA ASN A 224 -11.96 17.15 -5.10
C ASN A 224 -11.37 17.78 -3.82
N ILE A 225 -11.52 17.10 -2.68
CA ILE A 225 -10.90 17.56 -1.43
C ILE A 225 -9.41 17.24 -1.51
N LEU A 226 -8.58 18.29 -1.46
CA LEU A 226 -7.12 18.21 -1.51
C LEU A 226 -6.50 18.18 -0.12
N LEU A 227 -7.15 18.85 0.85
CA LEU A 227 -6.77 18.86 2.26
C LEU A 227 -8.04 18.98 3.11
N SER A 228 -8.09 18.20 4.19
CA SER A 228 -9.09 18.36 5.25
C SER A 228 -8.41 18.23 6.61
N LYS A 229 -8.38 19.29 7.41
CA LYS A 229 -7.72 19.32 8.72
C LYS A 229 -8.62 19.91 9.77
N LYS A 230 -8.95 19.13 10.81
CA LYS A 230 -9.80 19.60 11.91
C LYS A 230 -9.12 20.71 12.70
N ILE A 231 -9.83 21.79 12.93
CA ILE A 231 -9.35 22.91 13.73
C ILE A 231 -9.46 22.54 15.22
N THR A 232 -8.30 22.42 15.86
CA THR A 232 -8.19 22.19 17.30
C THR A 232 -7.38 23.32 17.93
N MET A 233 -7.44 23.47 19.26
CA MET A 233 -6.60 24.47 19.95
C MET A 233 -5.10 24.32 19.67
N ASN A 234 -4.64 23.08 19.43
CA ASN A 234 -3.25 22.83 19.08
C ASN A 234 -2.92 23.29 17.65
N VAL A 235 -3.83 23.08 16.71
CA VAL A 235 -3.72 23.57 15.33
C VAL A 235 -3.73 25.09 15.29
N LEU A 236 -4.60 25.73 16.09
CA LEU A 236 -4.64 27.19 16.18
C LEU A 236 -3.37 27.80 16.78
N LYS A 237 -2.72 27.12 17.72
CA LYS A 237 -1.42 27.56 18.26
C LYS A 237 -0.28 27.51 17.25
N ASN A 238 -0.42 26.65 16.25
CA ASN A 238 0.54 26.47 15.14
C ASN A 238 -0.09 26.90 13.80
N ALA A 239 -0.79 28.04 13.79
CA ALA A 239 -1.54 28.49 12.62
C ALA A 239 -0.64 28.69 11.39
N ASP A 240 0.59 29.15 11.59
CA ASP A 240 1.56 29.35 10.50
C ASP A 240 1.91 28.02 9.79
N GLU A 241 2.06 26.93 10.54
CA GLU A 241 2.29 25.59 9.96
C GLU A 241 1.07 25.15 9.13
N LEU A 242 -0.14 25.41 9.62
CA LEU A 242 -1.36 25.09 8.87
C LEU A 242 -1.48 25.90 7.58
N LEU A 243 -1.15 27.19 7.62
CA LEU A 243 -1.19 28.05 6.43
C LEU A 243 -0.17 27.62 5.40
N ASN A 244 1.05 27.25 5.83
CA ASN A 244 2.07 26.68 4.94
C ASN A 244 1.59 25.37 4.30
N ASP A 245 0.98 24.46 5.06
CA ASP A 245 0.39 23.22 4.52
C ASP A 245 -0.65 23.53 3.43
N VAL A 246 -1.49 24.57 3.63
CA VAL A 246 -2.49 24.99 2.65
C VAL A 246 -1.82 25.55 1.39
N ASP A 247 -0.83 26.41 1.55
CA ASP A 247 -0.10 27.00 0.42
C ASP A 247 0.67 25.97 -0.38
N ASP A 248 1.30 24.99 0.28
CA ASP A 248 2.00 23.89 -0.36
C ASP A 248 1.04 22.98 -1.18
N ILE A 249 -0.14 22.72 -0.64
CA ILE A 249 -1.19 21.99 -1.37
C ILE A 249 -1.67 22.78 -2.58
N ILE A 250 -1.91 24.08 -2.45
CA ILE A 250 -2.32 24.94 -3.56
C ILE A 250 -1.28 24.88 -4.68
N LYS A 251 0.00 25.12 -4.35
CA LYS A 251 1.10 25.09 -5.32
C LYS A 251 1.24 23.73 -5.99
N LYS A 252 1.10 22.66 -5.23
CA LYS A 252 1.21 21.28 -5.74
C LYS A 252 0.17 20.95 -6.81
N TYR A 253 -1.02 21.51 -6.68
CA TYR A 253 -2.17 21.15 -7.51
C TYR A 253 -2.64 22.28 -8.45
N GLU A 254 -2.00 23.47 -8.47
CA GLU A 254 -2.41 24.62 -9.26
C GLU A 254 -2.59 24.33 -10.76
N ASN A 255 -1.77 23.43 -11.31
CA ASN A 255 -1.83 23.06 -12.73
C ASN A 255 -2.84 21.92 -13.03
N GLN A 256 -3.49 21.33 -12.03
CA GLN A 256 -4.40 20.21 -12.20
C GLN A 256 -5.86 20.60 -12.12
N TYR A 257 -6.17 21.75 -11.53
CA TYR A 257 -7.52 22.25 -11.30
C TYR A 257 -7.71 23.65 -11.86
N ASP A 258 -8.92 23.94 -12.32
CA ASP A 258 -9.30 25.27 -12.84
C ASP A 258 -9.36 26.32 -11.73
N ASN A 259 -9.68 25.88 -10.51
CA ASN A 259 -9.74 26.73 -9.35
C ASN A 259 -9.48 25.92 -8.07
N ILE A 260 -8.70 26.48 -7.15
CA ILE A 260 -8.49 25.89 -5.82
C ILE A 260 -8.99 26.88 -4.77
N LYS A 261 -9.85 26.37 -3.90
CA LYS A 261 -10.49 27.20 -2.85
C LYS A 261 -10.24 26.57 -1.48
N SER A 262 -10.03 27.42 -0.49
CA SER A 262 -10.02 27.04 0.91
C SER A 262 -11.25 27.58 1.64
N SER A 263 -11.77 26.81 2.56
CA SER A 263 -12.89 27.21 3.39
C SER A 263 -12.85 26.54 4.75
N ILE A 264 -13.49 27.16 5.74
CA ILE A 264 -13.72 26.54 7.04
C ILE A 264 -15.13 26.00 7.05
N LYS A 265 -15.31 24.72 7.24
CA LYS A 265 -16.60 24.05 7.28
C LYS A 265 -16.61 22.96 8.33
N ASP A 266 -17.66 22.91 9.13
CA ASP A 266 -17.84 21.90 10.19
C ASP A 266 -16.64 21.80 11.15
N GLY A 267 -16.00 22.93 11.48
CA GLY A 267 -14.82 22.99 12.36
C GLY A 267 -13.53 22.44 11.75
N SER A 268 -13.48 22.29 10.42
CA SER A 268 -12.30 21.88 9.69
C SER A 268 -11.95 22.89 8.60
N ILE A 269 -10.65 23.09 8.35
CA ILE A 269 -10.19 23.76 7.15
C ILE A 269 -10.18 22.73 6.02
N ILE A 270 -10.80 23.08 4.90
CA ILE A 270 -10.90 22.24 3.72
C ILE A 270 -10.35 23.01 2.53
N VAL A 271 -9.39 22.41 1.83
CA VAL A 271 -8.94 22.89 0.52
C VAL A 271 -9.49 21.93 -0.53
N TYR A 272 -10.15 22.49 -1.52
CA TYR A 272 -10.70 21.70 -2.63
C TYR A 272 -10.34 22.32 -3.98
N GLY A 273 -10.01 21.44 -4.92
CA GLY A 273 -9.81 21.79 -6.32
C GLY A 273 -11.08 21.57 -7.12
N GLU A 274 -11.51 22.61 -7.84
CA GLU A 274 -12.63 22.56 -8.77
C GLU A 274 -12.09 22.33 -10.19
N LYS A 275 -12.60 21.31 -10.88
CA LYS A 275 -12.32 21.05 -12.28
C LYS A 275 -13.63 20.99 -13.06
N THR A 276 -13.68 21.75 -14.15
CA THR A 276 -14.82 21.79 -15.07
C THR A 276 -14.56 20.82 -16.21
N TYR A 277 -15.54 20.00 -16.51
CA TYR A 277 -15.52 19.08 -17.64
C TYR A 277 -16.59 19.51 -18.64
N ASP A 278 -16.23 19.55 -19.90
CA ASP A 278 -17.15 19.89 -20.98
C ASP A 278 -17.19 18.72 -21.99
N GLY A 279 -18.16 17.84 -21.77
CA GLY A 279 -18.46 16.72 -22.63
C GLY A 279 -17.69 15.43 -22.36
N LYS A 280 -16.48 15.47 -21.75
CA LYS A 280 -15.66 14.27 -21.53
C LYS A 280 -14.78 14.35 -20.30
N VAL A 281 -14.66 13.22 -19.60
CA VAL A 281 -13.58 12.94 -18.63
C VAL A 281 -12.59 12.01 -19.33
N ASP A 282 -11.31 12.37 -19.32
CA ASP A 282 -10.26 11.53 -19.87
C ASP A 282 -10.09 10.27 -19.05
N GLY A 283 -9.73 9.18 -19.73
CA GLY A 283 -9.49 7.90 -19.09
C GLY A 283 -8.13 7.84 -18.38
N ILE A 284 -8.02 6.90 -17.48
CA ILE A 284 -6.76 6.53 -16.80
C ILE A 284 -6.24 5.28 -17.51
N PRO A 285 -5.21 5.38 -18.38
CA PRO A 285 -4.73 4.24 -19.14
C PRO A 285 -4.26 3.11 -18.23
N ALA A 286 -4.79 1.92 -18.43
CA ALA A 286 -4.44 0.72 -17.69
C ALA A 286 -4.76 -0.54 -18.49
N ASN A 287 -4.14 -1.66 -18.12
CA ASN A 287 -4.51 -2.98 -18.63
C ASN A 287 -5.60 -3.58 -17.76
N LEU A 288 -6.58 -4.18 -18.41
CA LEU A 288 -7.66 -4.93 -17.76
C LEU A 288 -7.84 -6.26 -18.50
N LYS A 289 -7.67 -7.36 -17.79
CA LYS A 289 -8.08 -8.68 -18.25
C LYS A 289 -9.41 -9.04 -17.60
N TYR A 290 -10.33 -9.55 -18.40
CA TYR A 290 -11.63 -10.02 -17.94
C TYR A 290 -11.70 -11.51 -18.16
N TYR A 291 -11.94 -12.25 -17.10
CA TYR A 291 -12.13 -13.70 -17.14
C TYR A 291 -13.57 -14.05 -16.80
N HIS A 292 -14.02 -15.15 -17.34
CA HIS A 292 -15.28 -15.76 -17.04
C HIS A 292 -15.00 -17.22 -16.67
N THR A 293 -15.55 -17.67 -15.53
CA THR A 293 -15.49 -19.09 -15.18
C THR A 293 -16.36 -19.87 -16.16
N ASP A 294 -15.83 -20.95 -16.69
CA ASP A 294 -16.55 -21.89 -17.52
C ASP A 294 -16.68 -23.22 -16.80
N PHE A 295 -17.53 -24.08 -17.31
CA PHE A 295 -17.78 -25.39 -16.74
C PHE A 295 -17.48 -26.45 -17.80
N VAL A 296 -16.53 -27.32 -17.49
CA VAL A 296 -16.22 -28.51 -18.27
C VAL A 296 -16.92 -29.68 -17.60
N ALA A 297 -17.75 -30.41 -18.34
CA ALA A 297 -18.47 -31.54 -17.80
C ALA A 297 -17.50 -32.71 -17.53
N LYS A 298 -17.67 -33.39 -16.38
CA LYS A 298 -16.80 -34.54 -15.99
C LYS A 298 -16.96 -35.76 -16.90
N ASP A 299 -18.07 -35.84 -17.61
CA ASP A 299 -18.41 -36.90 -18.55
C ASP A 299 -18.09 -36.53 -20.00
N GLU A 300 -17.26 -35.52 -20.22
CA GLU A 300 -16.72 -35.17 -21.55
C GLU A 300 -15.90 -36.33 -22.08
N GLU A 301 -16.08 -36.70 -23.33
CA GLU A 301 -15.42 -37.85 -23.97
C GLU A 301 -13.88 -37.70 -24.01
N PHE A 302 -13.40 -36.47 -24.08
CA PHE A 302 -12.00 -36.07 -24.10
C PHE A 302 -11.77 -34.93 -23.10
N LEU A 303 -11.83 -35.26 -21.81
CA LEU A 303 -11.76 -34.29 -20.73
C LEU A 303 -10.41 -33.55 -20.74
N SER A 304 -9.30 -34.26 -20.95
CA SER A 304 -7.96 -33.67 -21.05
C SER A 304 -7.87 -32.62 -22.14
N ASP A 305 -8.40 -32.89 -23.34
CA ASP A 305 -8.39 -31.92 -24.45
C ASP A 305 -9.27 -30.71 -24.15
N ALA A 306 -10.41 -30.92 -23.51
CA ALA A 306 -11.30 -29.82 -23.12
C ALA A 306 -10.65 -28.90 -22.08
N LEU A 307 -9.92 -29.46 -21.10
CA LEU A 307 -9.18 -28.70 -20.09
C LEU A 307 -7.95 -27.99 -20.67
N LEU A 308 -7.22 -28.65 -21.60
CA LEU A 308 -6.08 -28.03 -22.29
C LEU A 308 -6.46 -26.76 -23.05
N ASN A 309 -7.67 -26.66 -23.57
CA ASN A 309 -8.15 -25.45 -24.23
C ASN A 309 -8.21 -24.23 -23.27
N HIS A 310 -8.21 -24.47 -21.96
CA HIS A 310 -8.25 -23.40 -20.92
C HIS A 310 -6.91 -23.16 -20.24
N ILE A 311 -5.88 -23.92 -20.58
CA ILE A 311 -4.57 -23.82 -19.90
C ILE A 311 -3.91 -22.45 -20.12
N ALA A 312 -4.10 -21.87 -21.29
CA ALA A 312 -3.58 -20.54 -21.61
C ALA A 312 -4.14 -19.46 -20.69
N GLU A 313 -5.42 -19.53 -20.36
CA GLU A 313 -6.08 -18.63 -19.43
C GLU A 313 -5.56 -18.80 -17.99
N MET A 314 -5.31 -20.04 -17.59
CA MET A 314 -4.73 -20.34 -16.26
C MET A 314 -3.32 -19.76 -16.12
N ILE A 315 -2.46 -19.97 -17.11
CA ILE A 315 -1.10 -19.38 -17.15
C ILE A 315 -1.19 -17.85 -17.10
N GLN A 316 -2.03 -17.26 -17.93
CA GLN A 316 -2.19 -15.81 -17.98
C GLN A 316 -2.71 -15.22 -16.66
N LEU A 317 -3.58 -15.95 -15.96
CA LEU A 317 -4.11 -15.53 -14.65
C LEU A 317 -3.02 -15.60 -13.57
N GLU A 318 -2.28 -16.69 -13.49
CA GLU A 318 -1.27 -16.91 -12.46
C GLU A 318 -0.05 -16.00 -12.64
N HIS A 319 0.47 -15.90 -13.85
CA HIS A 319 1.70 -15.15 -14.11
C HIS A 319 1.47 -13.68 -14.51
N GLY A 320 0.22 -13.27 -14.75
CA GLY A 320 -0.10 -11.90 -15.15
C GLY A 320 0.44 -11.51 -16.53
N VAL A 321 0.77 -12.47 -17.37
CA VAL A 321 1.30 -12.26 -18.72
C VAL A 321 0.19 -12.36 -19.79
N LYS A 322 0.53 -12.04 -21.02
CA LYS A 322 -0.31 -12.28 -22.17
C LYS A 322 0.39 -13.27 -23.09
N LEU A 323 -0.21 -14.43 -23.31
CA LEU A 323 0.23 -15.38 -24.32
C LEU A 323 -0.22 -14.87 -25.70
N ASP A 324 0.58 -14.01 -26.30
CA ASP A 324 0.24 -13.31 -27.55
C ASP A 324 0.95 -13.86 -28.78
N GLY A 325 1.72 -14.92 -28.59
CA GLY A 325 2.50 -15.51 -29.65
C GLY A 325 3.72 -14.67 -30.09
N LYS A 326 4.11 -13.64 -29.30
CA LYS A 326 5.24 -12.76 -29.60
C LYS A 326 6.18 -12.60 -28.42
N GLU A 327 5.69 -12.07 -27.30
CA GLU A 327 6.49 -11.88 -26.08
C GLU A 327 6.45 -13.12 -25.19
N TYR A 328 5.34 -13.84 -25.19
CA TYR A 328 5.17 -15.08 -24.41
C TYR A 328 4.48 -16.14 -25.29
N LEU A 329 5.06 -17.34 -25.30
CA LEU A 329 4.58 -18.49 -26.05
C LEU A 329 4.26 -19.64 -25.08
N MET A 330 3.37 -20.51 -25.53
CA MET A 330 3.07 -21.78 -24.90
C MET A 330 3.47 -22.89 -25.88
N VAL A 331 4.11 -23.92 -25.39
CA VAL A 331 4.57 -25.08 -26.15
C VAL A 331 4.15 -26.34 -25.39
N LEU A 332 3.26 -27.09 -25.96
CA LEU A 332 2.63 -28.25 -25.35
C LEU A 332 3.18 -29.59 -25.87
N THR A 333 3.80 -29.59 -27.06
CA THR A 333 4.31 -30.80 -27.71
C THR A 333 5.75 -30.63 -28.20
N ASP A 334 6.45 -31.77 -28.43
CA ASP A 334 7.79 -31.75 -29.00
C ASP A 334 7.81 -31.16 -30.42
N GLU A 335 6.75 -31.37 -31.20
CA GLU A 335 6.61 -30.83 -32.55
C GLU A 335 6.53 -29.29 -32.51
N GLU A 336 5.79 -28.74 -31.57
CA GLU A 336 5.71 -27.28 -31.37
C GLU A 336 7.08 -26.71 -30.95
N ALA A 337 7.84 -27.43 -30.12
CA ALA A 337 9.19 -27.03 -29.75
C ALA A 337 10.17 -27.08 -30.97
N ASP A 338 10.03 -28.05 -31.85
CA ASP A 338 10.78 -28.15 -33.11
C ASP A 338 10.41 -27.00 -34.07
N GLU A 339 9.12 -26.68 -34.20
CA GLU A 339 8.64 -25.58 -35.01
C GLU A 339 9.16 -24.23 -34.48
N LEU A 340 9.06 -23.97 -33.19
CA LEU A 340 9.61 -22.77 -32.55
C LEU A 340 11.10 -22.65 -32.81
N ALA A 341 11.87 -23.75 -32.66
CA ALA A 341 13.30 -23.76 -32.89
C ALA A 341 13.67 -23.46 -34.34
N SER A 342 12.88 -23.98 -35.31
CA SER A 342 13.10 -23.78 -36.73
C SER A 342 12.85 -22.35 -37.19
N HIS A 343 11.90 -21.64 -36.52
CA HIS A 343 11.48 -20.27 -36.80
C HIS A 343 11.97 -19.26 -35.74
N TRP A 344 13.00 -19.61 -34.99
CA TRP A 344 13.49 -18.81 -33.85
C TRP A 344 13.73 -17.33 -34.17
N GLN A 345 14.17 -17.03 -35.36
CA GLN A 345 14.48 -15.65 -35.77
C GLN A 345 13.22 -14.78 -35.94
N ASP A 346 12.04 -15.38 -36.02
CA ASP A 346 10.78 -14.68 -36.16
C ASP A 346 10.27 -14.13 -34.82
N TYR A 347 10.94 -14.47 -33.70
CA TYR A 347 10.57 -14.10 -32.34
C TYR A 347 11.63 -13.22 -31.63
N PRO A 348 11.97 -12.05 -32.18
CA PRO A 348 13.03 -11.19 -31.61
C PRO A 348 12.69 -10.61 -30.22
N ASP A 349 11.42 -10.50 -29.91
CA ASP A 349 10.91 -9.88 -28.68
C ASP A 349 10.46 -10.89 -27.63
N LEU A 350 10.76 -12.18 -27.84
CA LEU A 350 10.33 -13.27 -26.95
C LEU A 350 10.99 -13.14 -25.59
N LYS A 351 10.17 -13.11 -24.55
CA LYS A 351 10.58 -12.96 -23.13
C LYS A 351 10.46 -14.28 -22.37
N GLY A 352 9.44 -15.09 -22.68
CA GLY A 352 9.17 -16.32 -21.94
C GLY A 352 8.49 -17.41 -22.76
N ILE A 353 8.83 -18.65 -22.43
CA ILE A 353 8.23 -19.85 -23.02
C ILE A 353 7.64 -20.68 -21.88
N TYR A 354 6.36 -21.02 -21.99
CA TYR A 354 5.66 -21.93 -21.10
C TYR A 354 5.64 -23.32 -21.73
N LEU A 355 6.37 -24.26 -21.13
CA LEU A 355 6.52 -25.63 -21.63
C LEU A 355 5.65 -26.58 -20.83
N SER A 356 4.96 -27.49 -21.48
CA SER A 356 4.40 -28.67 -20.83
C SER A 356 5.53 -29.52 -20.22
N SER A 357 5.27 -30.15 -19.08
CA SER A 357 6.19 -31.09 -18.42
C SER A 357 6.55 -32.29 -19.32
N ASN A 358 5.71 -32.60 -20.30
CA ASN A 358 5.90 -33.71 -21.26
C ASN A 358 6.83 -33.33 -22.42
N VAL A 359 7.15 -32.06 -22.62
CA VAL A 359 8.04 -31.61 -23.70
C VAL A 359 9.50 -31.86 -23.33
N LEU A 360 10.18 -32.65 -24.13
CA LEU A 360 11.60 -32.97 -23.95
C LEU A 360 12.47 -32.15 -24.91
N LEU A 361 13.04 -31.07 -24.40
CA LEU A 361 13.93 -30.22 -25.20
C LEU A 361 15.23 -30.95 -25.57
N THR A 362 15.62 -30.87 -26.82
CA THR A 362 16.93 -31.28 -27.27
C THR A 362 18.02 -30.30 -26.81
N THR A 363 19.26 -30.72 -26.69
CA THR A 363 20.39 -29.85 -26.31
C THR A 363 20.54 -28.64 -27.23
N LYS A 364 20.11 -28.72 -28.49
CA LYS A 364 20.09 -27.58 -29.41
C LYS A 364 19.02 -26.58 -29.04
N GLN A 365 17.83 -27.04 -28.70
CA GLN A 365 16.72 -26.19 -28.24
C GLN A 365 17.02 -25.51 -26.90
N GLU A 366 17.59 -26.26 -25.94
CA GLU A 366 18.05 -25.68 -24.66
C GLU A 366 19.08 -24.55 -24.88
N HIS A 367 20.03 -24.77 -25.80
CA HIS A 367 20.99 -23.71 -26.15
C HIS A 367 20.36 -22.51 -26.85
N LEU A 368 19.36 -22.73 -27.70
CA LEU A 368 18.67 -21.71 -28.44
C LEU A 368 17.80 -20.84 -27.51
N PHE A 369 17.10 -21.48 -26.58
CA PHE A 369 16.17 -20.83 -25.64
C PHE A 369 16.88 -20.23 -24.41
N LYS A 370 18.18 -20.41 -24.26
CA LYS A 370 18.98 -20.03 -23.07
C LYS A 370 18.79 -18.58 -22.61
N ASN A 371 18.50 -17.65 -23.51
CA ASN A 371 18.35 -16.22 -23.21
C ASN A 371 16.89 -15.81 -22.97
N VAL A 372 15.96 -16.76 -23.02
CA VAL A 372 14.54 -16.55 -22.77
C VAL A 372 14.15 -17.30 -21.51
N GLU A 373 13.33 -16.72 -20.68
CA GLU A 373 12.85 -17.40 -19.47
C GLU A 373 11.97 -18.59 -19.85
N THR A 374 12.27 -19.75 -19.30
CA THR A 374 11.52 -20.97 -19.55
C THR A 374 10.78 -21.37 -18.28
N TYR A 375 9.49 -21.53 -18.36
CA TYR A 375 8.61 -21.93 -17.27
C TYR A 375 7.98 -23.27 -17.60
N ILE A 376 7.99 -24.20 -16.64
CA ILE A 376 7.23 -25.44 -16.77
C ILE A 376 5.77 -25.14 -16.37
N ILE A 377 4.84 -25.52 -17.21
CA ILE A 377 3.41 -25.43 -16.92
C ILE A 377 3.14 -26.40 -15.77
N PRO A 378 2.53 -25.92 -14.67
CA PRO A 378 2.29 -26.80 -13.52
C PRO A 378 1.29 -27.91 -13.84
N ASP A 379 1.68 -29.15 -13.59
CA ASP A 379 0.81 -30.32 -13.78
C ASP A 379 -0.44 -30.27 -12.92
N TYR A 380 -0.37 -29.56 -11.78
CA TYR A 380 -1.48 -29.45 -10.80
C TYR A 380 -2.66 -28.60 -11.26
N TYR A 381 -2.62 -27.96 -12.44
CA TYR A 381 -3.75 -27.11 -12.84
C TYR A 381 -5.07 -27.88 -12.94
N PHE A 382 -5.03 -29.14 -13.30
CA PHE A 382 -6.22 -29.96 -13.47
C PHE A 382 -6.03 -31.39 -12.91
N ASP A 383 -5.01 -31.63 -12.06
CA ASP A 383 -4.69 -32.95 -11.50
C ASP A 383 -5.91 -33.61 -10.87
N PHE A 384 -6.66 -32.85 -10.07
CA PHE A 384 -7.82 -33.38 -9.34
C PHE A 384 -8.91 -33.84 -10.33
N GLU A 385 -9.19 -33.04 -11.34
CA GLU A 385 -10.23 -33.32 -12.35
C GLU A 385 -9.84 -34.53 -13.20
N LEU A 386 -8.58 -34.62 -13.60
CA LEU A 386 -8.06 -35.71 -14.39
C LEU A 386 -7.99 -37.01 -13.59
N GLU A 387 -7.53 -36.99 -12.33
CA GLU A 387 -7.54 -38.15 -11.46
C GLU A 387 -8.96 -38.71 -11.22
N GLU A 388 -9.95 -37.83 -10.99
CA GLU A 388 -11.35 -38.24 -10.86
C GLU A 388 -11.91 -38.88 -12.16
N ALA A 389 -11.44 -38.46 -13.32
CA ALA A 389 -11.84 -39.02 -14.61
C ALA A 389 -11.04 -40.30 -14.97
N GLY A 390 -9.97 -40.60 -14.23
CA GLY A 390 -9.06 -41.69 -14.55
C GLY A 390 -8.14 -41.40 -15.73
N GLU A 391 -7.92 -40.12 -16.02
CA GLU A 391 -7.03 -39.62 -17.07
C GLU A 391 -5.76 -39.02 -16.44
N SER A 392 -4.77 -38.78 -17.27
CA SER A 392 -3.54 -38.04 -16.93
C SER A 392 -3.12 -37.18 -18.11
N TRP A 393 -2.36 -36.17 -17.85
CA TRP A 393 -1.70 -35.38 -18.90
C TRP A 393 -0.85 -36.24 -19.82
#